data_bd9b6029d363935d45d65bd2ce01823b
#
_entry.id   bd9b6029d363935d45d65bd2ce01823b
#
_cell.length_a   1.000
_cell.length_b   1.000
_cell.length_c   1.000
_cell.angle_alpha   90.00
_cell.angle_beta   90.00
_cell.angle_gamma   90.00
#
_symmetry.space_group_name_H-M   'P 1'
#
loop_
_entity.id
_entity.type
_entity.pdbx_description
1 polymer ?
#
loop_
_entity_poly.entity_id
_entity_poly.type
_entity_poly.pdbx_seq_one_letter_code
_entity_poly.pdbx_strand_id
1 'polypeptide(L)'
;MRKLKLYLDTSVISHLFAEDTPEKMRHTNRLWDELIAEKYDVYISPVVLTEIKRCTELKQSQMFERLNQITFQVLSETREVKDLAYEYLKSGVLNEKSRDDCEHIAFAVISNCDAIVSWNFKHLVNFKTIDKVRIVNMIQRYREIGIISPTMLIEEVD
;
A
#
# COMPACT_ATOMS: atom_id res chain seq x y z
N MET A 1 7.06 16.66 -15.57
CA MET A 1 7.16 16.27 -14.16
C MET A 1 7.19 14.75 -14.04
N ARG A 2 8.00 14.24 -13.12
CA ARG A 2 8.01 12.81 -12.92
C ARG A 2 6.71 12.37 -12.25
N LYS A 3 6.24 11.18 -12.62
CA LYS A 3 5.09 10.57 -11.96
C LYS A 3 5.47 10.15 -10.54
N LEU A 4 4.54 10.29 -9.61
CA LEU A 4 4.72 9.73 -8.27
C LEU A 4 4.67 8.21 -8.34
N LYS A 5 5.52 7.59 -7.56
CA LYS A 5 5.58 6.14 -7.41
C LYS A 5 4.75 5.75 -6.18
N LEU A 6 3.70 5.00 -6.42
CA LEU A 6 2.78 4.57 -5.38
C LEU A 6 2.87 3.06 -5.17
N TYR A 7 3.00 2.65 -3.93
CA TYR A 7 2.82 1.26 -3.54
C TYR A 7 1.39 1.10 -3.04
N LEU A 8 0.68 0.11 -3.55
CA LEU A 8 -0.67 -0.19 -3.09
C LEU A 8 -0.65 -1.39 -2.16
N ASP A 9 -1.20 -1.24 -0.95
CA ASP A 9 -1.46 -2.42 -0.15
C ASP A 9 -2.76 -3.08 -0.61
N THR A 10 -3.03 -4.25 -0.09
CA THR A 10 -4.16 -5.07 -0.53
C THR A 10 -5.51 -4.41 -0.23
N SER A 11 -5.58 -3.58 0.82
CA SER A 11 -6.82 -2.92 1.20
C SER A 11 -7.37 -1.99 0.12
N VAL A 12 -6.50 -1.38 -0.67
CA VAL A 12 -6.92 -0.48 -1.76
C VAL A 12 -7.69 -1.27 -2.82
N ILE A 13 -7.16 -2.42 -3.22
CA ILE A 13 -7.82 -3.27 -4.22
C ILE A 13 -9.14 -3.82 -3.65
N SER A 14 -9.12 -4.25 -2.40
CA SER A 14 -10.30 -4.80 -1.72
C SER A 14 -11.43 -3.77 -1.60
N HIS A 15 -11.11 -2.52 -1.35
CA HIS A 15 -12.10 -1.46 -1.17
C HIS A 15 -12.79 -1.00 -2.46
N LEU A 16 -12.33 -1.47 -3.62
CA LEU A 16 -13.08 -1.28 -4.86
C LEU A 16 -14.47 -1.91 -4.80
N PHE A 17 -14.66 -2.89 -3.93
CA PHE A 17 -15.90 -3.67 -3.77
C PHE A 17 -16.54 -3.50 -2.39
N ALA A 18 -16.11 -2.54 -1.60
CA ALA A 18 -16.51 -2.37 -0.20
C ALA A 18 -17.84 -1.63 -0.09
N GLU A 19 -18.95 -2.29 -0.42
CA GLU A 19 -20.31 -1.72 -0.39
C GLU A 19 -20.73 -1.28 1.01
N ASP A 20 -20.17 -1.90 2.05
CA ASP A 20 -20.43 -1.56 3.46
C ASP A 20 -19.75 -0.23 3.87
N THR A 21 -18.82 0.26 3.08
CA THR A 21 -18.17 1.56 3.27
C THR A 21 -18.23 2.36 1.96
N PRO A 22 -19.41 2.87 1.59
CA PRO A 22 -19.64 3.42 0.25
C PRO A 22 -18.77 4.62 -0.09
N GLU A 23 -18.43 5.47 0.88
CA GLU A 23 -17.53 6.61 0.65
C GLU A 23 -16.13 6.13 0.29
N LYS A 24 -15.58 5.18 1.04
CA LYS A 24 -14.26 4.62 0.74
C LYS A 24 -14.26 3.91 -0.61
N MET A 25 -15.31 3.17 -0.90
CA MET A 25 -15.45 2.51 -2.21
C MET A 25 -15.45 3.53 -3.34
N ARG A 26 -16.18 4.62 -3.21
CA ARG A 26 -16.25 5.70 -4.20
C ARG A 26 -14.88 6.35 -4.40
N HIS A 27 -14.19 6.69 -3.32
CA HIS A 27 -12.85 7.29 -3.39
C HIS A 27 -11.83 6.34 -4.02
N THR A 28 -11.94 5.05 -3.72
CA THR A 28 -11.06 4.04 -4.30
C THR A 28 -11.30 3.91 -5.81
N ASN A 29 -12.56 3.91 -6.24
CA ASN A 29 -12.87 3.84 -7.67
C ASN A 29 -12.41 5.09 -8.41
N ARG A 30 -12.47 6.26 -7.80
CA ARG A 30 -11.91 7.50 -8.38
C ARG A 30 -10.40 7.40 -8.55
N LEU A 31 -9.72 6.94 -7.52
CA LEU A 31 -8.27 6.70 -7.64
C LEU A 31 -7.99 5.69 -8.76
N TRP A 32 -8.78 4.63 -8.84
CA TRP A 32 -8.60 3.61 -9.86
C TRP A 32 -8.68 4.18 -11.28
N ASP A 33 -9.61 5.10 -11.52
CA ASP A 33 -9.69 5.79 -12.81
C ASP A 33 -8.39 6.55 -13.12
N GLU A 34 -7.78 7.17 -12.12
CA GLU A 34 -6.49 7.85 -12.28
C GLU A 34 -5.35 6.86 -12.55
N LEU A 35 -5.40 5.67 -11.92
CA LEU A 35 -4.42 4.61 -12.19
C LEU A 35 -4.57 4.04 -13.59
N ILE A 36 -5.80 3.87 -14.07
CA ILE A 36 -6.07 3.45 -15.45
C ILE A 36 -5.51 4.50 -16.44
N ALA A 37 -5.64 5.78 -16.10
CA ALA A 37 -5.12 6.88 -16.91
C ALA A 37 -3.59 7.06 -16.80
N GLU A 38 -2.92 6.20 -16.03
CA GLU A 38 -1.47 6.19 -15.83
C GLU A 38 -0.90 7.50 -15.27
N LYS A 39 -1.64 8.15 -14.38
CA LYS A 39 -1.15 9.34 -13.66
C LYS A 39 -0.01 9.03 -12.70
N TYR A 40 0.08 7.79 -12.24
CA TYR A 40 1.05 7.34 -11.24
C TYR A 40 1.75 6.08 -11.72
N ASP A 41 2.98 5.88 -11.25
CA ASP A 41 3.66 4.60 -11.38
C ASP A 41 3.25 3.72 -10.21
N VAL A 42 2.71 2.54 -10.48
CA VAL A 42 2.09 1.67 -9.47
C VAL A 42 2.95 0.45 -9.21
N TYR A 43 3.14 0.15 -7.94
CA TYR A 43 3.90 -1.00 -7.46
C TYR A 43 3.09 -1.79 -6.45
N ILE A 44 3.20 -3.11 -6.55
CA ILE A 44 2.71 -4.05 -5.53
C ILE A 44 3.83 -5.04 -5.23
N SER A 45 3.63 -5.91 -4.26
CA SER A 45 4.61 -6.92 -3.88
C SER A 45 3.96 -8.31 -3.88
N PRO A 46 4.77 -9.37 -3.75
CA PRO A 46 4.23 -10.73 -3.58
C PRO A 46 3.28 -10.86 -2.38
N VAL A 47 3.43 -10.02 -1.36
CA VAL A 47 2.54 -10.01 -0.19
C VAL A 47 1.10 -9.68 -0.61
N VAL A 48 0.93 -8.70 -1.51
CA VAL A 48 -0.40 -8.35 -2.04
C VAL A 48 -1.03 -9.57 -2.74
N LEU A 49 -0.27 -10.23 -3.60
CA LEU A 49 -0.77 -11.40 -4.32
C LEU A 49 -1.14 -12.53 -3.38
N THR A 50 -0.35 -12.76 -2.35
CA THR A 50 -0.62 -13.78 -1.33
C THR A 50 -1.90 -13.44 -0.55
N GLU A 51 -2.07 -12.19 -0.16
CA GLU A 51 -3.26 -11.76 0.57
C GLU A 51 -4.53 -11.89 -0.29
N ILE A 52 -4.45 -11.55 -1.57
CA ILE A 52 -5.57 -11.75 -2.49
C ILE A 52 -5.95 -13.24 -2.56
N LYS A 53 -4.96 -14.12 -2.63
CA LYS A 53 -5.21 -15.57 -2.69
C LYS A 53 -5.84 -16.16 -1.43
N ARG A 54 -5.82 -15.44 -0.31
CA ARG A 54 -6.51 -15.84 0.93
C ARG A 54 -8.00 -15.50 0.90
N CYS A 55 -8.45 -14.73 -0.08
CA CYS A 55 -9.85 -14.37 -0.24
C CYS A 55 -10.65 -15.50 -0.87
N THR A 56 -11.99 -15.39 -0.86
CA THR A 56 -12.86 -16.33 -1.58
C THR A 56 -12.56 -16.30 -3.08
N GLU A 57 -12.89 -17.38 -3.79
CA GLU A 57 -12.64 -17.45 -5.24
C GLU A 57 -13.28 -16.29 -6.01
N LEU A 58 -14.52 -15.94 -5.66
CA LEU A 58 -15.21 -14.82 -6.30
C LEU A 58 -14.46 -13.52 -6.08
N LYS A 59 -14.07 -13.24 -4.84
CA LYS A 59 -13.37 -12.01 -4.50
C LYS A 59 -12.00 -11.96 -5.17
N GLN A 60 -11.25 -13.08 -5.19
CA GLN A 60 -9.97 -13.17 -5.91
C GLN A 60 -10.14 -12.79 -7.38
N SER A 61 -11.12 -13.37 -8.03
CA SER A 61 -11.40 -13.15 -9.44
C SER A 61 -11.70 -11.67 -9.72
N GLN A 62 -12.54 -11.07 -8.90
CA GLN A 62 -12.89 -9.65 -8.99
C GLN A 62 -11.67 -8.74 -8.78
N MET A 63 -10.86 -9.03 -7.79
CA MET A 63 -9.67 -8.23 -7.47
C MET A 63 -8.63 -8.32 -8.58
N PHE A 64 -8.36 -9.52 -9.10
CA PHE A 64 -7.42 -9.70 -10.22
C PHE A 64 -7.92 -9.05 -11.49
N GLU A 65 -9.22 -9.10 -11.77
CA GLU A 65 -9.80 -8.42 -12.93
C GLU A 65 -9.57 -6.92 -12.87
N ARG A 66 -9.82 -6.30 -11.72
CA ARG A 66 -9.58 -4.87 -11.54
C ARG A 66 -8.09 -4.53 -11.63
N LEU A 67 -7.25 -5.35 -11.02
CA LEU A 67 -5.80 -5.15 -11.06
C LEU A 67 -5.27 -5.19 -12.50
N ASN A 68 -5.80 -6.07 -13.33
CA ASN A 68 -5.42 -6.17 -14.74
C ASN A 68 -5.82 -4.96 -15.58
N GLN A 69 -6.65 -4.06 -15.08
CA GLN A 69 -7.02 -2.82 -15.76
C GLN A 69 -5.93 -1.75 -15.68
N ILE A 70 -5.00 -1.89 -14.77
CA ILE A 70 -3.94 -0.89 -14.55
C ILE A 70 -2.58 -1.45 -14.92
N THR A 71 -1.65 -0.54 -15.23
CA THR A 71 -0.23 -0.89 -15.42
C THR A 71 0.44 -0.86 -14.05
N PHE A 72 1.09 -1.95 -13.67
CA PHE A 72 1.79 -2.04 -12.39
C PHE A 72 3.00 -2.95 -12.48
N GLN A 73 3.91 -2.81 -11.53
CA GLN A 73 5.06 -3.70 -11.39
C GLN A 73 4.96 -4.47 -10.08
N VAL A 74 5.34 -5.75 -10.13
CA VAL A 74 5.46 -6.57 -8.92
C VAL A 74 6.91 -6.53 -8.46
N LEU A 75 7.14 -6.02 -7.26
CA LEU A 75 8.46 -5.91 -6.67
C LEU A 75 8.99 -7.29 -6.27
N SER A 76 10.29 -7.47 -6.39
CA SER A 76 10.94 -8.72 -5.97
C SER A 76 11.30 -8.66 -4.49
N GLU A 77 11.15 -9.79 -3.80
CA GLU A 77 11.61 -9.91 -2.44
C GLU A 77 13.15 -9.93 -2.42
N THR A 78 13.72 -9.10 -1.56
CA THR A 78 15.15 -9.00 -1.37
C THR A 78 15.50 -9.14 0.11
N ARG A 79 16.77 -9.39 0.40
CA ARG A 79 17.24 -9.44 1.78
C ARG A 79 17.04 -8.09 2.47
N GLU A 80 17.24 -6.99 1.75
CA GLU A 80 17.05 -5.65 2.30
C GLU A 80 15.62 -5.42 2.76
N VAL A 81 14.62 -5.89 1.98
CA VAL A 81 13.21 -5.82 2.35
C VAL A 81 12.96 -6.60 3.65
N LYS A 82 13.48 -7.82 3.74
CA LYS A 82 13.33 -8.67 4.93
C LYS A 82 13.97 -8.03 6.14
N ASP A 83 15.18 -7.51 5.99
CA ASP A 83 15.93 -6.87 7.08
C ASP A 83 15.19 -5.63 7.58
N LEU A 84 14.67 -4.80 6.70
CA LEU A 84 13.92 -3.61 7.10
C LEU A 84 12.60 -3.96 7.77
N ALA A 85 11.85 -4.94 7.23
CA ALA A 85 10.62 -5.41 7.86
C ALA A 85 10.89 -5.94 9.28
N TYR A 86 11.99 -6.66 9.47
CA TYR A 86 12.42 -7.13 10.77
C TYR A 86 12.72 -5.96 11.73
N GLU A 87 13.37 -4.91 11.24
CA GLU A 87 13.64 -3.72 12.05
C GLU A 87 12.35 -3.03 12.50
N TYR A 88 11.33 -2.98 11.63
CA TYR A 88 10.03 -2.45 12.02
C TYR A 88 9.38 -3.27 13.13
N LEU A 89 9.41 -4.58 13.03
CA LEU A 89 8.88 -5.47 14.08
C LEU A 89 9.65 -5.34 15.39
N LYS A 90 10.95 -5.36 15.30
CA LYS A 90 11.87 -5.25 16.46
C LYS A 90 11.69 -3.93 17.19
N SER A 91 11.48 -2.85 16.46
CA SER A 91 11.31 -1.51 17.01
C SER A 91 9.89 -1.22 17.50
N GLY A 92 9.00 -2.20 17.38
CA GLY A 92 7.61 -2.06 17.85
C GLY A 92 6.76 -1.14 17.00
N VAL A 93 7.10 -0.96 15.72
CA VAL A 93 6.25 -0.22 14.78
C VAL A 93 4.87 -0.85 14.74
N LEU A 94 4.83 -2.17 14.61
CA LEU A 94 3.61 -2.97 14.66
C LEU A 94 3.92 -4.26 15.42
N ASN A 95 2.87 -4.93 15.92
CA ASN A 95 3.04 -6.21 16.58
C ASN A 95 3.26 -7.34 15.54
N GLU A 96 3.64 -8.50 16.02
CA GLU A 96 3.97 -9.65 15.16
C GLU A 96 2.81 -10.13 14.29
N LYS A 97 1.56 -9.88 14.71
CA LYS A 97 0.36 -10.20 13.92
C LYS A 97 0.23 -9.32 12.69
N SER A 98 0.96 -8.22 12.64
CA SER A 98 0.95 -7.26 11.53
C SER A 98 2.23 -7.35 10.71
N ARG A 99 2.84 -8.53 10.63
CA ARG A 99 4.05 -8.77 9.83
C ARG A 99 3.86 -8.38 8.37
N ASP A 100 2.71 -8.71 7.79
CA ASP A 100 2.42 -8.36 6.39
C ASP A 100 2.44 -6.85 6.18
N ASP A 101 1.93 -6.08 7.15
CA ASP A 101 1.94 -4.62 7.08
C ASP A 101 3.36 -4.06 7.12
N CYS A 102 4.23 -4.65 7.97
CA CYS A 102 5.64 -4.26 8.00
C CYS A 102 6.34 -4.57 6.68
N GLU A 103 6.02 -5.70 6.07
CA GLU A 103 6.56 -6.06 4.76
C GLU A 103 6.10 -5.10 3.67
N HIS A 104 4.82 -4.71 3.66
CA HIS A 104 4.32 -3.71 2.71
C HIS A 104 5.12 -2.40 2.80
N ILE A 105 5.34 -1.91 4.01
CA ILE A 105 6.12 -0.69 4.21
C ILE A 105 7.55 -0.88 3.71
N ALA A 106 8.19 -1.99 4.06
CA ALA A 106 9.56 -2.28 3.66
C ALA A 106 9.73 -2.35 2.15
N PHE A 107 8.82 -3.03 1.45
CA PHE A 107 8.83 -3.07 -0.02
C PHE A 107 8.77 -1.66 -0.62
N ALA A 108 7.85 -0.86 -0.13
CA ALA A 108 7.67 0.50 -0.62
C ALA A 108 8.91 1.37 -0.41
N VAL A 109 9.52 1.27 0.77
CA VAL A 109 10.71 2.06 1.13
C VAL A 109 11.93 1.63 0.32
N ILE A 110 12.22 0.33 0.25
CA ILE A 110 13.40 -0.20 -0.47
C ILE A 110 13.31 0.13 -1.96
N SER A 111 12.10 0.16 -2.51
CA SER A 111 11.88 0.45 -3.93
C SER A 111 11.77 1.95 -4.23
N ASN A 112 12.02 2.80 -3.25
CA ASN A 112 11.96 4.25 -3.37
C ASN A 112 10.60 4.77 -3.85
N CYS A 113 9.51 4.13 -3.42
CA CYS A 113 8.18 4.68 -3.65
C CYS A 113 8.00 5.99 -2.90
N ASP A 114 7.21 6.88 -3.47
CA ASP A 114 6.91 8.17 -2.82
C ASP A 114 5.91 8.01 -1.70
N ALA A 115 4.99 7.05 -1.85
CA ALA A 115 3.99 6.78 -0.82
C ALA A 115 3.51 5.34 -0.88
N ILE A 116 3.08 4.85 0.29
CA ILE A 116 2.26 3.66 0.39
C ILE A 116 0.82 4.11 0.59
N VAL A 117 -0.09 3.55 -0.19
CA VAL A 117 -1.51 3.89 -0.16
C VAL A 117 -2.28 2.77 0.50
N SER A 118 -3.09 3.10 1.51
CA SER A 118 -3.80 2.10 2.30
C SER A 118 -5.07 2.66 2.91
N TRP A 119 -6.07 1.80 3.10
CA TRP A 119 -7.25 2.08 3.93
C TRP A 119 -7.09 1.56 5.36
N ASN A 120 -5.98 0.96 5.69
CA ASN A 120 -5.76 0.39 7.03
C ASN A 120 -5.36 1.50 8.01
N PHE A 121 -6.34 2.23 8.53
CA PHE A 121 -6.10 3.28 9.51
C PHE A 121 -5.62 2.73 10.86
N LYS A 122 -6.00 1.51 11.17
CA LYS A 122 -5.61 0.90 12.44
C LYS A 122 -4.11 0.60 12.52
N HIS A 123 -3.53 0.10 11.43
CA HIS A 123 -2.14 -0.38 11.43
C HIS A 123 -1.18 0.48 10.61
N LEU A 124 -1.64 1.18 9.57
CA LEU A 124 -0.74 1.90 8.67
C LEU A 124 -0.96 3.41 8.69
N VAL A 125 -2.15 3.86 8.35
CA VAL A 125 -2.43 5.29 8.15
C VAL A 125 -2.85 5.93 9.47
N ASN A 126 -1.90 6.07 10.38
CA ASN A 126 -2.11 6.72 11.66
C ASN A 126 -0.80 7.32 12.17
N PHE A 127 -0.92 8.29 13.07
CA PHE A 127 0.22 9.05 13.56
C PHE A 127 1.29 8.15 14.20
N LYS A 128 0.89 7.18 15.01
CA LYS A 128 1.86 6.32 15.73
C LYS A 128 2.71 5.50 14.77
N THR A 129 2.09 4.88 13.76
CA THR A 129 2.81 4.10 12.77
C THR A 129 3.71 4.99 11.93
N ILE A 130 3.17 6.11 11.43
CA ILE A 130 3.92 7.06 10.60
C ILE A 130 5.15 7.56 11.34
N ASP A 131 5.01 7.95 12.60
CA ASP A 131 6.11 8.47 13.40
C ASP A 131 7.18 7.41 13.66
N LYS A 132 6.79 6.20 14.03
CA LYS A 132 7.73 5.09 14.29
C LYS A 132 8.46 4.65 13.03
N VAL A 133 7.76 4.57 11.91
CA VAL A 133 8.38 4.25 10.61
C VAL A 133 9.41 5.31 10.25
N ARG A 134 9.06 6.57 10.41
CA ARG A 134 9.97 7.69 10.15
C ARG A 134 11.25 7.58 10.97
N ILE A 135 11.13 7.25 12.26
CA ILE A 135 12.28 7.09 13.14
C ILE A 135 13.18 5.94 12.70
N VAL A 136 12.58 4.77 12.42
CA VAL A 136 13.35 3.60 11.96
C VAL A 136 14.05 3.89 10.64
N ASN A 137 13.33 4.51 9.69
CA ASN A 137 13.92 4.85 8.39
C ASN A 137 15.08 5.83 8.54
N MET A 138 14.97 6.78 9.44
CA MET A 138 16.06 7.74 9.71
C MET A 138 17.29 7.01 10.27
N ILE A 139 17.12 6.11 11.24
CA ILE A 139 18.20 5.33 11.82
C ILE A 139 18.85 4.42 10.79
N GLN A 140 18.05 3.78 9.95
CA GLN A 140 18.50 2.87 8.89
C GLN A 140 18.97 3.60 7.63
N ARG A 141 18.88 4.93 7.60
CA ARG A 141 19.31 5.80 6.50
C ARG A 141 18.50 5.61 5.21
N TYR A 142 17.21 5.36 5.36
CA TYR A 142 16.28 5.35 4.25
C TYR A 142 15.53 6.68 4.16
N ARG A 143 15.01 6.98 2.97
CA ARG A 143 14.19 8.17 2.74
C ARG A 143 12.88 8.09 3.51
N GLU A 144 12.28 9.25 3.78
CA GLU A 144 10.90 9.31 4.24
C GLU A 144 9.97 8.77 3.16
N ILE A 145 8.89 8.15 3.60
CA ILE A 145 7.83 7.67 2.73
C ILE A 145 6.49 8.23 3.23
N GLY A 146 5.64 8.65 2.29
CA GLY A 146 4.26 8.99 2.64
C GLY A 146 3.48 7.74 2.97
N ILE A 147 2.68 7.78 4.03
CA ILE A 147 1.74 6.71 4.36
C ILE A 147 0.37 7.37 4.34
N ILE A 148 -0.40 7.11 3.29
CA ILE A 148 -1.58 7.89 2.95
C ILE A 148 -2.77 7.01 2.59
N SER A 149 -3.96 7.61 2.68
CA SER A 149 -5.18 6.97 2.19
C SER A 149 -5.50 7.43 0.76
N PRO A 150 -6.31 6.66 0.02
CA PRO A 150 -6.75 7.10 -1.31
C PRO A 150 -7.40 8.48 -1.34
N THR A 151 -8.12 8.85 -0.28
CA THR A 151 -8.76 10.16 -0.17
C THR A 151 -7.76 11.31 -0.30
N MET A 152 -6.53 11.11 0.17
CA MET A 152 -5.49 12.15 0.13
C MET A 152 -4.93 12.39 -1.27
N LEU A 153 -5.17 11.47 -2.19
CA LEU A 153 -4.66 11.55 -3.57
C LEU A 153 -5.68 12.11 -4.55
N ILE A 154 -6.96 11.86 -4.31
CA ILE A 154 -8.00 12.27 -5.24
C ILE A 154 -8.36 13.74 -5.03
N GLU A 155 -8.67 14.44 -6.13
CA GLU A 155 -9.25 15.76 -6.06
C GLU A 155 -10.77 15.62 -5.97
N GLU A 156 -11.35 16.15 -4.88
CA GLU A 156 -12.80 16.28 -4.79
C GLU A 156 -13.21 17.54 -5.56
N VAL A 157 -14.07 17.36 -6.55
CA VAL A 157 -14.70 18.48 -7.23
C VAL A 157 -15.94 18.84 -6.43
N ASP A 158 -15.92 20.01 -5.85
CA ASP A 158 -17.09 20.58 -5.16
C ASP A 158 -18.23 20.83 -6.13
#